data_77b9ebbf257d465d5c307a5e0abb0de9
#
_entry.id   77b9ebbf257d465d5c307a5e0abb0de9
#
_cell.length_a   1.000
_cell.length_b   1.000
_cell.length_c   1.000
_cell.angle_alpha   90.00
_cell.angle_beta   90.00
_cell.angle_gamma   90.00
#
_symmetry.space_group_name_H-M   'P 1'
#
loop_
_entity.id
_entity.type
_entity.pdbx_description
1 polymer ?
#
loop_
_entity_poly.entity_id
_entity_poly.type
_entity_poly.pdbx_seq_one_letter_code
_entity_poly.pdbx_strand_id
1 'polypeptide(L)'
;MSAEILAAQPLEPLPTPKRNRLPGAALLASTHGLQRMMLLIGVAIVALFIVIALFAPLIAPYGFAEITAYQSPPSAEHWLGTTVGGFDVYSRIIWGARTAIEVILLAVLLSIFVGVTLGVVSGFFAGPLDRVLVLLMDALYALPSLLLAIVVSIMVSQGQSGAFSGILSAAVSITVVFIPQYFRVIRNATLSAKAEPYVDAARVAGATSGRIMFGHILPNVSQTIPVLMTLNASEAILTLAGLGFLGFGIEPNSAAEWGYDLNKARADLASGYWWEAVFPGIAIVLIVAGVTLIGESLNDVLNPLLRTRGGVTTADELEVAEVAEVAGVVLPAADQVVEVTHDE
;
A
#
# COMPACT_ATOMS: atom_id res chain seq x y z
N MET A 1 30.19 -64.33 14.47
CA MET A 1 30.42 -63.02 13.78
C MET A 1 29.13 -62.23 13.95
N SER A 2 29.13 -61.39 14.95
CA SER A 2 27.93 -60.74 15.51
C SER A 2 27.50 -59.57 14.61
N ALA A 3 26.27 -59.60 14.13
CA ALA A 3 25.64 -58.45 13.50
C ALA A 3 25.23 -57.46 14.61
N GLU A 4 26.00 -56.41 14.83
CA GLU A 4 25.61 -55.26 15.63
C GLU A 4 24.54 -54.50 14.89
N ILE A 5 23.33 -54.62 15.42
CA ILE A 5 22.15 -53.84 15.01
C ILE A 5 22.49 -52.38 15.30
N LEU A 6 22.66 -51.60 14.24
CA LEU A 6 22.70 -50.13 14.31
C LEU A 6 21.37 -49.65 14.89
N ALA A 7 21.36 -49.40 16.21
CA ALA A 7 20.22 -48.76 16.85
C ALA A 7 20.02 -47.36 16.23
N ALA A 8 18.94 -47.21 15.46
CA ALA A 8 18.55 -45.91 14.95
C ALA A 8 18.37 -44.93 16.11
N GLN A 9 19.22 -43.93 16.16
CA GLN A 9 19.04 -42.84 17.12
C GLN A 9 17.67 -42.18 16.84
N PRO A 10 16.87 -41.93 17.87
CA PRO A 10 15.61 -41.22 17.69
C PRO A 10 15.92 -39.85 17.06
N LEU A 11 15.33 -39.61 15.91
CA LEU A 11 15.41 -38.29 15.26
C LEU A 11 14.93 -37.23 16.27
N GLU A 12 15.83 -36.35 16.68
CA GLU A 12 15.42 -35.18 17.47
C GLU A 12 14.30 -34.44 16.73
N PRO A 13 13.19 -34.13 17.43
CA PRO A 13 12.11 -33.38 16.77
C PRO A 13 12.67 -32.06 16.28
N LEU A 14 12.56 -31.83 14.98
CA LEU A 14 12.93 -30.56 14.36
C LEU A 14 12.32 -29.42 15.20
N PRO A 15 13.09 -28.38 15.53
CA PRO A 15 12.58 -27.27 16.30
C PRO A 15 11.40 -26.67 15.57
N THR A 16 10.23 -26.75 16.17
CA THR A 16 9.02 -26.10 15.61
C THR A 16 9.32 -24.62 15.42
N PRO A 17 9.13 -24.06 14.23
CA PRO A 17 9.37 -22.64 14.01
C PRO A 17 8.45 -21.86 14.96
N LYS A 18 9.05 -21.16 15.94
CA LYS A 18 8.31 -20.24 16.81
C LYS A 18 7.62 -19.23 15.91
N ARG A 19 6.30 -19.34 15.78
CA ARG A 19 5.44 -18.42 15.07
C ARG A 19 5.47 -17.08 15.83
N ASN A 20 6.50 -16.28 15.59
CA ASN A 20 6.60 -14.93 16.12
C ASN A 20 5.48 -14.11 15.50
N ARG A 21 4.40 -13.96 16.24
CA ARG A 21 3.48 -12.84 16.02
C ARG A 21 4.30 -11.59 16.32
N LEU A 22 4.68 -10.84 15.30
CA LEU A 22 5.48 -9.63 15.45
C LEU A 22 4.58 -8.49 15.93
N PRO A 23 4.55 -8.13 17.21
CA PRO A 23 4.04 -6.84 17.63
C PRO A 23 4.96 -5.74 17.03
N GLY A 24 4.45 -4.52 16.83
CA GLY A 24 5.19 -3.43 16.16
C GLY A 24 6.62 -3.17 16.66
N ALA A 25 6.91 -3.47 17.95
CA ALA A 25 8.25 -3.41 18.51
C ALA A 25 9.24 -4.45 17.91
N ALA A 26 8.75 -5.59 17.45
CA ALA A 26 9.60 -6.59 16.79
C ALA A 26 9.86 -6.25 15.31
N LEU A 27 8.97 -5.50 14.65
CA LEU A 27 9.23 -4.92 13.34
C LEU A 27 10.42 -3.94 13.41
N LEU A 28 10.42 -3.05 14.41
CA LEU A 28 11.53 -2.12 14.64
C LEU A 28 12.85 -2.82 15.00
N ALA A 29 12.79 -3.96 15.68
CA ALA A 29 13.98 -4.75 16.02
C ALA A 29 14.55 -5.53 14.82
N SER A 30 13.73 -5.81 13.81
CA SER A 30 14.14 -6.54 12.60
C SER A 30 14.71 -5.63 11.49
N THR A 31 14.56 -4.32 11.62
CA THR A 31 15.09 -3.33 10.67
C THR A 31 16.44 -2.78 11.16
N HIS A 32 17.43 -2.65 10.26
CA HIS A 32 18.77 -2.16 10.58
C HIS A 32 19.14 -0.96 9.70
N GLY A 33 19.91 -0.01 10.25
CA GLY A 33 20.49 1.09 9.49
C GLY A 33 19.45 1.95 8.76
N LEU A 34 19.61 2.07 7.45
CA LEU A 34 18.81 2.93 6.57
C LEU A 34 17.31 2.56 6.57
N GLN A 35 17.00 1.26 6.53
CA GLN A 35 15.60 0.78 6.53
C GLN A 35 14.83 1.22 7.77
N ARG A 36 15.48 1.15 8.94
CA ARG A 36 14.86 1.63 10.19
C ARG A 36 14.61 3.13 10.15
N MET A 37 15.54 3.90 9.60
CA MET A 37 15.37 5.34 9.45
C MET A 37 14.21 5.67 8.50
N MET A 38 14.11 5.01 7.34
CA MET A 38 13.01 5.16 6.39
C MET A 38 11.66 4.85 7.04
N LEU A 39 11.57 3.73 7.76
CA LEU A 39 10.35 3.36 8.48
C LEU A 39 9.95 4.41 9.52
N LEU A 40 10.90 4.87 10.33
CA LEU A 40 10.61 5.87 11.36
C LEU A 40 10.17 7.22 10.78
N ILE A 41 10.83 7.67 9.70
CA ILE A 41 10.45 8.90 8.99
C ILE A 41 9.06 8.73 8.39
N GLY A 42 8.79 7.63 7.68
CA GLY A 42 7.49 7.35 7.10
C GLY A 42 6.37 7.33 8.14
N VAL A 43 6.58 6.59 9.24
CA VAL A 43 5.62 6.52 10.35
C VAL A 43 5.42 7.90 11.01
N ALA A 44 6.48 8.68 11.19
CA ALA A 44 6.37 10.03 11.78
C ALA A 44 5.53 10.96 10.88
N ILE A 45 5.76 10.94 9.56
CA ILE A 45 5.00 11.75 8.61
C ILE A 45 3.52 11.32 8.61
N VAL A 46 3.23 10.02 8.45
CA VAL A 46 1.85 9.53 8.41
C VAL A 46 1.13 9.76 9.74
N ALA A 47 1.80 9.55 10.87
CA ALA A 47 1.25 9.85 12.20
C ALA A 47 0.93 11.34 12.36
N LEU A 48 1.80 12.23 11.87
CA LEU A 48 1.56 13.68 11.86
C LEU A 48 0.28 14.00 11.07
N PHE A 49 0.12 13.47 9.86
CA PHE A 49 -1.09 13.71 9.06
C PHE A 49 -2.35 13.12 9.70
N ILE A 50 -2.25 11.96 10.36
CA ILE A 50 -3.37 11.37 11.12
C ILE A 50 -3.77 12.29 12.29
N VAL A 51 -2.80 12.81 13.04
CA VAL A 51 -3.06 13.76 14.14
C VAL A 51 -3.70 15.04 13.60
N ILE A 52 -3.16 15.61 12.52
CA ILE A 52 -3.74 16.79 11.86
C ILE A 52 -5.19 16.51 11.44
N ALA A 53 -5.46 15.36 10.82
CA ALA A 53 -6.81 14.99 10.36
C ALA A 53 -7.81 14.82 11.51
N LEU A 54 -7.39 14.17 12.60
CA LEU A 54 -8.24 13.95 13.78
C LEU A 54 -8.58 15.25 14.50
N PHE A 55 -7.60 16.14 14.63
CA PHE A 55 -7.73 17.40 15.32
C PHE A 55 -8.01 18.58 14.39
N ALA A 56 -8.34 18.33 13.11
CA ALA A 56 -8.61 19.38 12.11
C ALA A 56 -9.59 20.46 12.61
N PRO A 57 -10.74 20.13 13.27
CA PRO A 57 -11.66 21.14 13.76
C PRO A 57 -11.11 22.02 14.90
N LEU A 58 -10.02 21.59 15.57
CA LEU A 58 -9.39 22.32 16.66
C LEU A 58 -8.14 23.09 16.22
N ILE A 59 -7.49 22.62 15.16
CA ILE A 59 -6.21 23.19 14.67
C ILE A 59 -6.47 24.23 13.58
N ALA A 60 -7.48 24.01 12.70
CA ALA A 60 -7.77 24.92 11.60
C ALA A 60 -8.42 26.21 12.15
N PRO A 61 -7.84 27.40 11.87
CA PRO A 61 -8.41 28.68 12.31
C PRO A 61 -9.76 28.97 11.66
N TYR A 62 -9.96 28.49 10.42
CA TYR A 62 -11.17 28.75 9.63
C TYR A 62 -11.81 27.45 9.17
N GLY A 63 -13.11 27.46 8.87
CA GLY A 63 -13.83 26.34 8.25
C GLY A 63 -13.32 26.08 6.83
N PHE A 64 -13.45 24.82 6.36
CA PHE A 64 -12.97 24.43 5.02
C PHE A 64 -13.65 25.18 3.86
N ALA A 65 -14.88 25.68 4.05
CA ALA A 65 -15.66 26.43 3.07
C ALA A 65 -15.88 27.90 3.50
N GLU A 66 -15.20 28.35 4.56
CA GLU A 66 -15.31 29.71 5.05
C GLU A 66 -14.54 30.66 4.14
N ILE A 67 -15.25 31.69 3.65
CA ILE A 67 -14.66 32.73 2.81
C ILE A 67 -14.15 33.85 3.72
N THR A 68 -12.86 34.14 3.60
CA THR A 68 -12.19 35.18 4.39
C THR A 68 -11.76 36.36 3.50
N ALA A 69 -10.50 36.44 3.11
CA ALA A 69 -9.94 37.46 2.24
C ALA A 69 -9.56 36.86 0.88
N TYR A 70 -9.84 37.56 -0.22
CA TYR A 70 -9.51 37.09 -1.55
C TYR A 70 -8.03 37.34 -1.90
N GLN A 71 -7.32 36.30 -2.38
CA GLN A 71 -5.95 36.38 -2.92
C GLN A 71 -4.95 37.17 -2.06
N SER A 72 -5.08 37.07 -0.74
CA SER A 72 -4.17 37.74 0.17
C SER A 72 -2.87 36.95 0.34
N PRO A 73 -1.71 37.59 0.28
CA PRO A 73 -0.43 36.91 0.49
C PRO A 73 -0.29 36.41 1.94
N PRO A 74 0.66 35.52 2.21
CA PRO A 74 0.98 35.07 3.58
C PRO A 74 1.15 36.24 4.53
N SER A 75 0.43 36.20 5.66
CA SER A 75 0.37 37.26 6.68
C SER A 75 0.21 36.67 8.06
N ALA A 76 0.20 37.53 9.11
CA ALA A 76 -0.04 37.09 10.48
C ALA A 76 -1.47 36.55 10.71
N GLU A 77 -2.45 36.98 9.93
CA GLU A 77 -3.84 36.53 9.96
C GLU A 77 -4.02 35.27 9.08
N HIS A 78 -3.37 35.21 7.91
CA HIS A 78 -3.40 34.09 6.98
C HIS A 78 -1.98 33.57 6.74
N TRP A 79 -1.53 32.62 7.56
CA TRP A 79 -0.12 32.16 7.60
C TRP A 79 0.40 31.68 6.25
N LEU A 80 -0.42 31.02 5.45
CA LEU A 80 -0.07 30.54 4.13
C LEU A 80 -0.79 31.30 3.00
N GLY A 81 -1.41 32.44 3.32
CA GLY A 81 -2.20 33.22 2.39
C GLY A 81 -3.60 32.66 2.14
N THR A 82 -4.32 33.29 1.23
CA THR A 82 -5.68 32.87 0.82
C THR A 82 -5.76 32.62 -0.68
N THR A 83 -6.76 31.84 -1.08
CA THR A 83 -7.00 31.47 -2.47
C THR A 83 -7.84 32.54 -3.21
N VAL A 84 -7.91 32.45 -4.53
CA VAL A 84 -8.82 33.25 -5.37
C VAL A 84 -10.28 33.11 -4.92
N GLY A 85 -10.66 31.95 -4.36
CA GLY A 85 -11.99 31.71 -3.78
C GLY A 85 -12.19 32.29 -2.38
N GLY A 86 -11.17 32.97 -1.81
CA GLY A 86 -11.21 33.52 -0.47
C GLY A 86 -11.01 32.50 0.64
N PHE A 87 -10.57 31.29 0.35
CA PHE A 87 -10.32 30.26 1.36
C PHE A 87 -8.93 30.36 1.95
N ASP A 88 -8.78 30.21 3.28
CA ASP A 88 -7.49 30.19 3.96
C ASP A 88 -6.71 28.92 3.62
N VAL A 89 -5.51 29.08 3.03
CA VAL A 89 -4.70 27.94 2.53
C VAL A 89 -4.26 27.02 3.66
N TYR A 90 -3.88 27.57 4.83
CA TYR A 90 -3.48 26.75 5.98
C TYR A 90 -4.63 25.87 6.48
N SER A 91 -5.82 26.44 6.63
CA SER A 91 -7.02 25.69 7.03
C SER A 91 -7.39 24.61 6.01
N ARG A 92 -7.27 24.92 4.71
CA ARG A 92 -7.55 23.93 3.66
C ARG A 92 -6.57 22.77 3.64
N ILE A 93 -5.30 22.99 3.96
CA ILE A 93 -4.33 21.91 4.10
C ILE A 93 -4.71 20.98 5.26
N ILE A 94 -5.12 21.52 6.39
CA ILE A 94 -5.53 20.76 7.56
C ILE A 94 -6.81 19.95 7.28
N TRP A 95 -7.84 20.59 6.75
CA TRP A 95 -9.09 19.91 6.38
C TRP A 95 -8.89 18.92 5.23
N GLY A 96 -8.01 19.24 4.27
CA GLY A 96 -7.65 18.35 3.17
C GLY A 96 -6.95 17.06 3.66
N ALA A 97 -6.14 17.14 4.72
CA ALA A 97 -5.56 15.96 5.35
C ALA A 97 -6.63 15.00 5.88
N ARG A 98 -7.67 15.55 6.51
CA ARG A 98 -8.81 14.76 6.99
C ARG A 98 -9.56 14.09 5.83
N THR A 99 -9.90 14.85 4.81
CA THR A 99 -10.58 14.33 3.61
C THR A 99 -9.75 13.23 2.93
N ALA A 100 -8.46 13.45 2.74
CA ALA A 100 -7.58 12.47 2.13
C ALA A 100 -7.55 11.16 2.92
N ILE A 101 -7.37 11.21 4.25
CA ILE A 101 -7.34 10.03 5.11
C ILE A 101 -8.69 9.30 5.10
N GLU A 102 -9.82 10.01 5.18
CA GLU A 102 -11.15 9.42 5.14
C GLU A 102 -11.41 8.68 3.81
N VAL A 103 -11.10 9.31 2.67
CA VAL A 103 -11.27 8.70 1.34
C VAL A 103 -10.37 7.48 1.16
N ILE A 104 -9.08 7.60 1.52
CA ILE A 104 -8.11 6.53 1.32
C ILE A 104 -8.43 5.33 2.21
N LEU A 105 -8.74 5.57 3.48
CA LEU A 105 -9.09 4.51 4.41
C LEU A 105 -10.33 3.75 3.91
N LEU A 106 -11.36 4.46 3.49
CA LEU A 106 -12.58 3.86 2.96
C LEU A 106 -12.30 3.09 1.66
N ALA A 107 -11.58 3.69 0.71
CA ALA A 107 -11.26 3.07 -0.58
C ALA A 107 -10.42 1.81 -0.41
N VAL A 108 -9.36 1.86 0.38
CA VAL A 108 -8.44 0.73 0.60
C VAL A 108 -9.15 -0.42 1.33
N LEU A 109 -9.93 -0.12 2.39
CA LEU A 109 -10.68 -1.14 3.12
C LEU A 109 -11.73 -1.83 2.25
N LEU A 110 -12.48 -1.06 1.45
CA LEU A 110 -13.46 -1.63 0.51
C LEU A 110 -12.78 -2.46 -0.58
N SER A 111 -11.65 -1.99 -1.14
CA SER A 111 -10.89 -2.73 -2.15
C SER A 111 -10.35 -4.05 -1.60
N ILE A 112 -9.82 -4.05 -0.38
CA ILE A 112 -9.36 -5.26 0.30
C ILE A 112 -10.55 -6.20 0.51
N PHE A 113 -11.65 -5.71 1.07
CA PHE A 113 -12.81 -6.55 1.38
C PHE A 113 -13.34 -7.25 0.12
N VAL A 114 -13.54 -6.51 -0.96
CA VAL A 114 -14.08 -7.06 -2.22
C VAL A 114 -13.03 -7.88 -2.95
N GLY A 115 -11.84 -7.32 -3.17
CA GLY A 115 -10.79 -7.96 -3.97
C GLY A 115 -10.24 -9.24 -3.32
N VAL A 116 -10.03 -9.24 -2.01
CA VAL A 116 -9.58 -10.44 -1.28
C VAL A 116 -10.65 -11.52 -1.28
N THR A 117 -11.90 -11.16 -0.99
CA THR A 117 -13.00 -12.13 -0.97
C THR A 117 -13.18 -12.79 -2.33
N LEU A 118 -13.24 -11.99 -3.40
CA LEU A 118 -13.35 -12.51 -4.77
C LEU A 118 -12.11 -13.30 -5.19
N GLY A 119 -10.91 -12.87 -4.79
CA GLY A 119 -9.66 -13.56 -5.07
C GLY A 119 -9.57 -14.95 -4.44
N VAL A 120 -9.94 -15.06 -3.15
CA VAL A 120 -9.99 -16.37 -2.45
C VAL A 120 -11.03 -17.29 -3.10
N VAL A 121 -12.22 -16.80 -3.36
CA VAL A 121 -13.31 -17.59 -3.97
C VAL A 121 -12.90 -18.07 -5.38
N SER A 122 -12.37 -17.18 -6.19
CA SER A 122 -11.91 -17.46 -7.55
C SER A 122 -10.80 -18.51 -7.58
N GLY A 123 -9.74 -18.30 -6.79
CA GLY A 123 -8.60 -19.24 -6.70
C GLY A 123 -8.99 -20.60 -6.13
N PHE A 124 -9.91 -20.64 -5.16
CA PHE A 124 -10.33 -21.90 -4.53
C PHE A 124 -11.22 -22.76 -5.45
N PHE A 125 -12.30 -22.19 -6.00
CA PHE A 125 -13.25 -22.94 -6.81
C PHE A 125 -12.74 -23.22 -8.21
N ALA A 126 -11.96 -22.30 -8.81
CA ALA A 126 -11.51 -22.38 -10.19
C ALA A 126 -12.70 -22.53 -11.20
N GLY A 127 -12.45 -23.01 -12.43
CA GLY A 127 -13.51 -23.34 -13.40
C GLY A 127 -14.22 -22.12 -14.03
N PRO A 128 -15.54 -22.22 -14.34
CA PRO A 128 -16.26 -21.15 -15.03
C PRO A 128 -16.37 -19.85 -14.25
N LEU A 129 -16.57 -19.94 -12.93
CA LEU A 129 -16.63 -18.78 -12.04
C LEU A 129 -15.32 -17.98 -12.08
N ASP A 130 -14.21 -18.69 -11.97
CA ASP A 130 -12.88 -18.10 -12.04
C ASP A 130 -12.65 -17.39 -13.39
N ARG A 131 -13.02 -18.01 -14.50
CA ARG A 131 -12.87 -17.41 -15.84
C ARG A 131 -13.65 -16.12 -15.98
N VAL A 132 -14.89 -16.07 -15.47
CA VAL A 132 -15.72 -14.87 -15.53
C VAL A 132 -15.14 -13.76 -14.66
N LEU A 133 -14.72 -14.09 -13.43
CA LEU A 133 -14.13 -13.10 -12.53
C LEU A 133 -12.80 -12.55 -13.09
N VAL A 134 -11.94 -13.43 -13.62
CA VAL A 134 -10.69 -13.00 -14.26
C VAL A 134 -10.97 -12.08 -15.44
N LEU A 135 -11.91 -12.44 -16.33
CA LEU A 135 -12.29 -11.61 -17.48
C LEU A 135 -12.77 -10.20 -17.03
N LEU A 136 -13.62 -10.14 -16.00
CA LEU A 136 -14.11 -8.87 -15.47
C LEU A 136 -12.97 -8.03 -14.87
N MET A 137 -12.09 -8.64 -14.09
CA MET A 137 -10.94 -7.94 -13.48
C MET A 137 -9.94 -7.47 -14.54
N ASP A 138 -9.70 -8.28 -15.57
CA ASP A 138 -8.81 -7.91 -16.69
C ASP A 138 -9.41 -6.78 -17.51
N ALA A 139 -10.72 -6.78 -17.74
CA ALA A 139 -11.41 -5.67 -18.41
C ALA A 139 -11.30 -4.34 -17.66
N LEU A 140 -11.43 -4.36 -16.32
CA LEU A 140 -11.22 -3.17 -15.48
C LEU A 140 -9.76 -2.73 -15.51
N TYR A 141 -8.83 -3.66 -15.44
CA TYR A 141 -7.39 -3.37 -15.40
C TYR A 141 -6.82 -2.92 -16.76
N ALA A 142 -7.51 -3.22 -17.88
CA ALA A 142 -7.13 -2.75 -19.20
C ALA A 142 -7.33 -1.25 -19.41
N LEU A 143 -8.17 -0.62 -18.56
CA LEU A 143 -8.39 0.82 -18.61
C LEU A 143 -7.30 1.55 -17.79
N PRO A 144 -6.77 2.69 -18.26
CA PRO A 144 -5.92 3.54 -17.45
C PRO A 144 -6.63 3.91 -16.13
N SER A 145 -5.95 3.69 -15.00
CA SER A 145 -6.53 3.81 -13.65
C SER A 145 -7.27 5.12 -13.42
N LEU A 146 -6.66 6.25 -13.81
CA LEU A 146 -7.25 7.57 -13.65
C LEU A 146 -8.50 7.77 -14.53
N LEU A 147 -8.50 7.24 -15.76
CA LEU A 147 -9.68 7.31 -16.63
C LEU A 147 -10.83 6.47 -16.08
N LEU A 148 -10.55 5.27 -15.59
CA LEU A 148 -11.55 4.43 -14.92
C LEU A 148 -12.12 5.15 -13.68
N ALA A 149 -11.25 5.75 -12.86
CA ALA A 149 -11.67 6.51 -11.69
C ALA A 149 -12.60 7.68 -12.06
N ILE A 150 -12.30 8.43 -13.12
CA ILE A 150 -13.15 9.53 -13.61
C ILE A 150 -14.53 9.01 -14.04
N VAL A 151 -14.57 7.97 -14.86
CA VAL A 151 -15.84 7.39 -15.33
C VAL A 151 -16.71 6.94 -14.16
N VAL A 152 -16.13 6.21 -13.20
CA VAL A 152 -16.85 5.75 -12.02
C VAL A 152 -17.27 6.93 -11.15
N SER A 153 -16.42 7.94 -10.97
CA SER A 153 -16.78 9.16 -10.21
C SER A 153 -17.99 9.86 -10.79
N ILE A 154 -18.04 10.04 -12.11
CA ILE A 154 -19.20 10.65 -12.80
C ILE A 154 -20.46 9.79 -12.62
N MET A 155 -20.34 8.46 -12.72
CA MET A 155 -21.47 7.55 -12.57
C MET A 155 -22.05 7.55 -11.14
N VAL A 156 -21.19 7.66 -10.14
CA VAL A 156 -21.60 7.62 -8.72
C VAL A 156 -22.11 8.99 -8.25
N SER A 157 -21.51 10.08 -8.71
CA SER A 157 -21.85 11.43 -8.26
C SER A 157 -23.20 11.94 -8.74
N GLN A 158 -23.77 11.40 -9.83
CA GLN A 158 -25.09 11.68 -10.45
C GLN A 158 -25.95 12.77 -9.77
N GLY A 159 -25.40 13.99 -9.61
CA GLY A 159 -26.15 15.14 -9.12
C GLY A 159 -26.44 15.18 -7.61
N GLN A 160 -25.83 14.31 -6.82
CA GLN A 160 -25.90 14.38 -5.36
C GLN A 160 -24.84 15.35 -4.84
N SER A 161 -25.28 16.51 -4.37
CA SER A 161 -24.45 17.51 -3.71
C SER A 161 -24.40 17.26 -2.20
N GLY A 162 -23.20 17.22 -1.63
CA GLY A 162 -22.95 17.10 -0.20
C GLY A 162 -21.60 16.49 0.13
N ALA A 163 -21.03 16.81 1.29
CA ALA A 163 -19.70 16.36 1.70
C ALA A 163 -19.57 14.81 1.69
N PHE A 164 -20.55 14.13 2.24
CA PHE A 164 -20.57 12.67 2.30
C PHE A 164 -20.69 12.05 0.89
N SER A 165 -21.46 12.64 0.00
CA SER A 165 -21.59 12.19 -1.39
C SER A 165 -20.27 12.32 -2.16
N GLY A 166 -19.54 13.43 -2.02
CA GLY A 166 -18.26 13.66 -2.66
C GLY A 166 -17.17 12.67 -2.17
N ILE A 167 -17.04 12.50 -0.86
CA ILE A 167 -16.10 11.56 -0.24
C ILE A 167 -16.41 10.12 -0.67
N LEU A 168 -17.70 9.72 -0.63
CA LEU A 168 -18.11 8.37 -1.01
C LEU A 168 -17.88 8.11 -2.50
N SER A 169 -18.20 9.09 -3.38
CA SER A 169 -17.97 8.98 -4.82
C SER A 169 -16.49 8.78 -5.14
N ALA A 170 -15.60 9.59 -4.54
CA ALA A 170 -14.16 9.45 -4.69
C ALA A 170 -13.67 8.08 -4.16
N ALA A 171 -14.12 7.68 -2.97
CA ALA A 171 -13.72 6.41 -2.37
C ALA A 171 -14.17 5.20 -3.20
N VAL A 172 -15.41 5.19 -3.71
CA VAL A 172 -15.93 4.11 -4.57
C VAL A 172 -15.16 4.07 -5.89
N SER A 173 -14.86 5.22 -6.49
CA SER A 173 -14.09 5.30 -7.73
C SER A 173 -12.71 4.68 -7.57
N ILE A 174 -12.00 5.04 -6.52
CA ILE A 174 -10.68 4.49 -6.18
C ILE A 174 -10.79 2.99 -5.83
N THR A 175 -11.86 2.59 -5.12
CA THR A 175 -12.13 1.17 -4.81
C THR A 175 -12.18 0.32 -6.06
N VAL A 176 -12.96 0.73 -7.07
CA VAL A 176 -13.11 -0.02 -8.33
C VAL A 176 -11.79 -0.18 -9.06
N VAL A 177 -10.92 0.84 -9.02
CA VAL A 177 -9.59 0.78 -9.61
C VAL A 177 -8.70 -0.26 -8.94
N PHE A 178 -8.77 -0.41 -7.61
CA PHE A 178 -7.85 -1.29 -6.87
C PHE A 178 -8.37 -2.72 -6.65
N ILE A 179 -9.68 -2.98 -6.80
CA ILE A 179 -10.21 -4.35 -6.69
C ILE A 179 -9.43 -5.36 -7.54
N PRO A 180 -9.12 -5.11 -8.84
CA PRO A 180 -8.40 -6.07 -9.67
C PRO A 180 -7.01 -6.43 -9.15
N GLN A 181 -6.31 -5.48 -8.53
CA GLN A 181 -4.98 -5.70 -7.95
C GLN A 181 -5.04 -6.68 -6.78
N TYR A 182 -5.90 -6.41 -5.78
CA TYR A 182 -6.08 -7.32 -4.64
C TYR A 182 -6.60 -8.69 -5.11
N PHE A 183 -7.57 -8.71 -6.00
CA PHE A 183 -8.10 -9.94 -6.58
C PHE A 183 -7.00 -10.81 -7.18
N ARG A 184 -6.17 -10.25 -8.05
CA ARG A 184 -5.15 -10.98 -8.81
C ARG A 184 -4.08 -11.56 -7.87
N VAL A 185 -3.57 -10.77 -6.94
CA VAL A 185 -2.54 -11.24 -6.00
C VAL A 185 -3.09 -12.33 -5.07
N ILE A 186 -4.26 -12.13 -4.49
CA ILE A 186 -4.87 -13.10 -3.57
C ILE A 186 -5.33 -14.36 -4.31
N ARG A 187 -5.85 -14.23 -5.52
CA ARG A 187 -6.19 -15.41 -6.36
C ARG A 187 -4.96 -16.27 -6.60
N ASN A 188 -3.85 -15.68 -7.02
CA ASN A 188 -2.61 -16.44 -7.30
C ASN A 188 -2.06 -17.09 -6.03
N ALA A 189 -2.02 -16.37 -4.91
CA ALA A 189 -1.62 -16.91 -3.62
C ALA A 189 -2.56 -18.06 -3.16
N THR A 190 -3.87 -17.94 -3.43
CA THR A 190 -4.86 -18.99 -3.12
C THR A 190 -4.65 -20.23 -3.97
N LEU A 191 -4.34 -20.09 -5.27
CA LEU A 191 -4.03 -21.22 -6.12
C LEU A 191 -2.81 -21.99 -5.63
N SER A 192 -1.75 -21.30 -5.21
CA SER A 192 -0.56 -21.91 -4.62
C SER A 192 -0.88 -22.58 -3.29
N ALA A 193 -1.56 -21.90 -2.39
CA ALA A 193 -1.90 -22.43 -1.07
C ALA A 193 -2.84 -23.64 -1.14
N LYS A 194 -3.72 -23.69 -2.14
CA LYS A 194 -4.65 -24.81 -2.35
C LYS A 194 -3.94 -26.13 -2.69
N ALA A 195 -2.74 -26.07 -3.28
CA ALA A 195 -1.92 -27.23 -3.64
C ALA A 195 -1.10 -27.77 -2.46
N GLU A 196 -1.12 -27.12 -1.31
CA GLU A 196 -0.33 -27.51 -0.13
C GLU A 196 -0.95 -28.70 0.61
N PRO A 197 -0.13 -29.62 1.18
CA PRO A 197 -0.61 -30.83 1.84
C PRO A 197 -1.56 -30.60 3.01
N TYR A 198 -1.48 -29.46 3.70
CA TYR A 198 -2.37 -29.14 4.82
C TYR A 198 -3.82 -28.95 4.38
N VAL A 199 -4.05 -28.53 3.12
CA VAL A 199 -5.40 -28.38 2.56
C VAL A 199 -6.03 -29.74 2.32
N ASP A 200 -5.26 -30.70 1.81
CA ASP A 200 -5.74 -32.08 1.62
C ASP A 200 -5.98 -32.79 2.95
N ALA A 201 -5.12 -32.58 3.93
CA ALA A 201 -5.33 -33.07 5.29
C ALA A 201 -6.63 -32.54 5.91
N ALA A 202 -6.93 -31.24 5.71
CA ALA A 202 -8.18 -30.65 6.17
C ALA A 202 -9.41 -31.25 5.46
N ARG A 203 -9.31 -31.57 4.15
CA ARG A 203 -10.39 -32.25 3.41
C ARG A 203 -10.64 -33.67 3.94
N VAL A 204 -9.58 -34.43 4.17
CA VAL A 204 -9.69 -35.79 4.74
C VAL A 204 -10.30 -35.76 6.14
N ALA A 205 -9.99 -34.72 6.93
CA ALA A 205 -10.59 -34.46 8.25
C ALA A 205 -12.07 -34.00 8.17
N GLY A 206 -12.67 -33.87 6.97
CA GLY A 206 -14.08 -33.51 6.79
C GLY A 206 -14.36 -31.99 6.87
N ALA A 207 -13.36 -31.13 6.74
CA ALA A 207 -13.58 -29.69 6.74
C ALA A 207 -14.39 -29.23 5.50
N THR A 208 -15.38 -28.36 5.69
CA THR A 208 -16.15 -27.77 4.59
C THR A 208 -15.28 -26.81 3.77
N SER A 209 -15.66 -26.60 2.49
CA SER A 209 -14.96 -25.65 1.60
C SER A 209 -14.83 -24.25 2.18
N GLY A 210 -15.89 -23.73 2.83
CA GLY A 210 -15.84 -22.43 3.50
C GLY A 210 -14.83 -22.40 4.66
N ARG A 211 -14.77 -23.47 5.47
CA ARG A 211 -13.81 -23.58 6.57
C ARG A 211 -12.37 -23.65 6.06
N ILE A 212 -12.14 -24.35 4.94
CA ILE A 212 -10.82 -24.42 4.31
C ILE A 212 -10.41 -23.03 3.77
N MET A 213 -11.30 -22.34 3.03
CA MET A 213 -11.02 -21.03 2.46
C MET A 213 -10.71 -19.98 3.54
N PHE A 214 -11.64 -19.78 4.48
CA PHE A 214 -11.54 -18.69 5.45
C PHE A 214 -10.75 -19.05 6.71
N GLY A 215 -10.70 -20.34 7.08
CA GLY A 215 -9.98 -20.80 8.27
C GLY A 215 -8.53 -21.22 8.05
N HIS A 216 -8.19 -21.67 6.84
CA HIS A 216 -6.86 -22.21 6.54
C HIS A 216 -6.13 -21.42 5.45
N ILE A 217 -6.78 -21.15 4.31
CA ILE A 217 -6.14 -20.47 3.17
C ILE A 217 -6.01 -18.97 3.43
N LEU A 218 -7.11 -18.29 3.76
CA LEU A 218 -7.11 -16.82 3.93
C LEU A 218 -6.07 -16.34 4.97
N PRO A 219 -5.91 -16.95 6.17
CA PRO A 219 -4.88 -16.53 7.11
C PRO A 219 -3.45 -16.68 6.58
N ASN A 220 -3.23 -17.65 5.68
CA ASN A 220 -1.92 -17.89 5.08
C ASN A 220 -1.61 -16.86 3.99
N VAL A 221 -2.56 -16.59 3.07
CA VAL A 221 -2.37 -15.66 1.97
C VAL A 221 -2.48 -14.20 2.40
N SER A 222 -3.08 -13.90 3.56
CA SER A 222 -3.24 -12.54 4.07
C SER A 222 -1.93 -11.84 4.45
N GLN A 223 -0.83 -12.57 4.52
CA GLN A 223 0.50 -12.00 4.84
C GLN A 223 0.99 -10.99 3.77
N THR A 224 0.49 -11.07 2.54
CA THR A 224 0.83 -10.13 1.46
C THR A 224 -0.02 -8.86 1.48
N ILE A 225 -1.15 -8.85 2.19
CA ILE A 225 -2.09 -7.71 2.21
C ILE A 225 -1.45 -6.43 2.77
N PRO A 226 -0.67 -6.43 3.88
CA PRO A 226 -0.12 -5.20 4.44
C PRO A 226 0.79 -4.43 3.46
N VAL A 227 1.61 -5.14 2.67
CA VAL A 227 2.47 -4.52 1.66
C VAL A 227 1.63 -3.90 0.53
N LEU A 228 0.67 -4.65 0.01
CA LEU A 228 -0.24 -4.13 -1.02
C LEU A 228 -1.06 -2.94 -0.51
N MET A 229 -1.48 -2.97 0.75
CA MET A 229 -2.24 -1.89 1.36
C MET A 229 -1.45 -0.58 1.37
N THR A 230 -0.17 -0.61 1.72
CA THR A 230 0.66 0.60 1.74
C THR A 230 0.94 1.12 0.33
N LEU A 231 1.24 0.24 -0.64
CA LEU A 231 1.44 0.63 -2.04
C LEU A 231 0.17 1.27 -2.62
N ASN A 232 -0.98 0.62 -2.42
CA ASN A 232 -2.26 1.13 -2.93
C ASN A 232 -2.72 2.38 -2.18
N ALA A 233 -2.36 2.56 -0.91
CA ALA A 233 -2.67 3.80 -0.19
C ALA A 233 -1.92 5.00 -0.79
N SER A 234 -0.64 4.85 -1.16
CA SER A 234 0.12 5.91 -1.84
C SER A 234 -0.49 6.26 -3.20
N GLU A 235 -0.84 5.25 -4.00
CA GLU A 235 -1.48 5.46 -5.31
C GLU A 235 -2.89 6.03 -5.17
N ALA A 236 -3.64 5.68 -4.13
CA ALA A 236 -4.96 6.23 -3.84
C ALA A 236 -4.92 7.74 -3.56
N ILE A 237 -3.89 8.22 -2.84
CA ILE A 237 -3.67 9.65 -2.62
C ILE A 237 -3.47 10.38 -3.95
N LEU A 238 -2.60 9.83 -4.80
CA LEU A 238 -2.32 10.42 -6.12
C LEU A 238 -3.55 10.38 -7.04
N THR A 239 -4.33 9.30 -6.98
CA THR A 239 -5.57 9.17 -7.76
C THR A 239 -6.62 10.17 -7.29
N LEU A 240 -6.80 10.36 -5.96
CA LEU A 240 -7.69 11.38 -5.40
C LEU A 240 -7.27 12.77 -5.86
N ALA A 241 -5.99 13.11 -5.68
CA ALA A 241 -5.45 14.40 -6.10
C ALA A 241 -5.57 14.60 -7.63
N GLY A 242 -5.37 13.55 -8.43
CA GLY A 242 -5.57 13.56 -9.88
C GLY A 242 -7.03 13.82 -10.27
N LEU A 243 -7.99 13.17 -9.61
CA LEU A 243 -9.42 13.42 -9.81
C LEU A 243 -9.76 14.88 -9.51
N GLY A 244 -9.32 15.40 -8.37
CA GLY A 244 -9.52 16.79 -7.98
C GLY A 244 -8.89 17.76 -8.97
N PHE A 245 -7.63 17.51 -9.37
CA PHE A 245 -6.90 18.34 -10.33
C PHE A 245 -7.56 18.39 -11.72
N LEU A 246 -8.21 17.31 -12.14
CA LEU A 246 -8.95 17.25 -13.40
C LEU A 246 -10.40 17.78 -13.26
N GLY A 247 -10.82 18.19 -12.06
CA GLY A 247 -12.15 18.75 -11.82
C GLY A 247 -13.26 17.71 -11.57
N PHE A 248 -12.89 16.44 -11.35
CA PHE A 248 -13.80 15.34 -11.03
C PHE A 248 -13.70 14.89 -9.56
N GLY A 249 -13.04 15.69 -8.72
CA GLY A 249 -12.88 15.45 -7.31
C GLY A 249 -14.05 15.96 -6.46
N ILE A 250 -13.76 16.28 -5.22
CA ILE A 250 -14.73 16.74 -4.24
C ILE A 250 -14.90 18.26 -4.36
N GLU A 251 -16.16 18.72 -4.42
CA GLU A 251 -16.44 20.15 -4.49
C GLU A 251 -16.02 20.89 -3.21
N PRO A 252 -15.51 22.13 -3.31
CA PRO A 252 -14.92 22.87 -2.20
C PRO A 252 -15.91 23.16 -1.05
N ASN A 253 -17.21 23.26 -1.38
CA ASN A 253 -18.28 23.44 -0.39
C ASN A 253 -18.65 22.14 0.32
N SER A 254 -18.18 21.00 -0.19
CA SER A 254 -18.43 19.68 0.38
C SER A 254 -17.30 19.24 1.30
N ALA A 255 -16.04 19.41 0.87
CA ALA A 255 -14.86 19.18 1.69
C ALA A 255 -13.63 19.87 1.07
N ALA A 256 -12.57 20.10 1.86
CA ALA A 256 -11.29 20.53 1.32
C ALA A 256 -10.61 19.35 0.64
N GLU A 257 -10.07 19.56 -0.57
CA GLU A 257 -9.35 18.53 -1.32
C GLU A 257 -8.18 19.18 -2.07
N TRP A 258 -6.97 18.66 -1.84
CA TRP A 258 -5.73 19.29 -2.31
C TRP A 258 -5.59 19.34 -3.83
N GLY A 259 -6.07 18.30 -4.55
CA GLY A 259 -6.06 18.27 -6.02
C GLY A 259 -6.98 19.32 -6.63
N TYR A 260 -8.15 19.52 -6.04
CA TYR A 260 -9.06 20.60 -6.44
C TYR A 260 -8.42 21.97 -6.21
N ASP A 261 -7.77 22.18 -5.07
CA ASP A 261 -7.09 23.43 -4.79
C ASP A 261 -5.96 23.70 -5.80
N LEU A 262 -5.18 22.67 -6.15
CA LEU A 262 -4.18 22.76 -7.22
C LEU A 262 -4.77 23.08 -8.60
N ASN A 263 -5.95 22.53 -8.92
CA ASN A 263 -6.65 22.86 -10.17
C ASN A 263 -6.96 24.35 -10.27
N LYS A 264 -7.48 24.93 -9.17
CA LYS A 264 -7.82 26.37 -9.10
C LYS A 264 -6.57 27.23 -9.13
N ALA A 265 -5.57 26.89 -8.32
CA ALA A 265 -4.31 27.62 -8.25
C ALA A 265 -3.54 27.68 -9.57
N ARG A 266 -3.77 26.75 -10.51
CA ARG A 266 -3.08 26.69 -11.80
C ARG A 266 -3.20 28.00 -12.61
N ALA A 267 -4.39 28.63 -12.61
CA ALA A 267 -4.62 29.88 -13.32
C ALA A 267 -3.90 31.07 -12.67
N ASP A 268 -3.77 31.02 -11.33
CA ASP A 268 -3.28 32.13 -10.52
C ASP A 268 -1.76 32.11 -10.36
N LEU A 269 -1.12 30.96 -10.63
CA LEU A 269 0.34 30.81 -10.59
C LEU A 269 1.06 31.81 -11.53
N ALA A 270 0.52 31.99 -12.74
CA ALA A 270 1.06 32.92 -13.72
C ALA A 270 0.95 34.39 -13.26
N SER A 271 0.03 34.68 -12.36
CA SER A 271 -0.18 36.00 -11.76
C SER A 271 0.65 36.26 -10.50
N GLY A 272 1.48 35.25 -10.10
CA GLY A 272 2.37 35.36 -8.95
C GLY A 272 1.82 34.83 -7.63
N TYR A 273 0.63 34.26 -7.59
CA TYR A 273 0.00 33.67 -6.39
C TYR A 273 0.45 32.23 -6.16
N TRP A 274 1.77 32.04 -6.01
CA TRP A 274 2.41 30.70 -5.93
C TRP A 274 2.01 29.87 -4.72
N TRP A 275 1.64 30.52 -3.60
CA TRP A 275 1.31 29.84 -2.34
C TRP A 275 0.08 28.95 -2.45
N GLU A 276 -0.87 29.28 -3.30
CA GLU A 276 -2.09 28.49 -3.52
C GLU A 276 -1.80 27.09 -4.09
N ALA A 277 -0.70 26.94 -4.86
CA ALA A 277 -0.30 25.67 -5.45
C ALA A 277 0.78 24.96 -4.64
N VAL A 278 1.78 25.69 -4.14
CA VAL A 278 2.98 25.10 -3.53
C VAL A 278 2.63 24.35 -2.24
N PHE A 279 1.83 24.92 -1.38
CA PHE A 279 1.54 24.32 -0.08
C PHE A 279 0.66 23.05 -0.18
N PRO A 280 -0.46 23.02 -0.94
CA PRO A 280 -1.18 21.75 -1.16
C PRO A 280 -0.33 20.70 -1.89
N GLY A 281 0.51 21.13 -2.84
CA GLY A 281 1.44 20.24 -3.53
C GLY A 281 2.44 19.57 -2.57
N ILE A 282 3.03 20.34 -1.66
CA ILE A 282 3.92 19.82 -0.62
C ILE A 282 3.18 18.82 0.30
N ALA A 283 1.94 19.11 0.68
CA ALA A 283 1.14 18.20 1.51
C ALA A 283 0.95 16.85 0.84
N ILE A 284 0.61 16.83 -0.47
CA ILE A 284 0.48 15.59 -1.26
C ILE A 284 1.82 14.83 -1.28
N VAL A 285 2.91 15.51 -1.63
CA VAL A 285 4.25 14.89 -1.70
C VAL A 285 4.66 14.28 -0.37
N LEU A 286 4.47 15.00 0.73
CA LEU A 286 4.85 14.52 2.07
C LEU A 286 4.08 13.27 2.48
N ILE A 287 2.75 13.26 2.33
CA ILE A 287 1.96 12.10 2.75
C ILE A 287 2.23 10.89 1.85
N VAL A 288 2.36 11.08 0.53
CA VAL A 288 2.73 10.01 -0.41
C VAL A 288 4.10 9.44 -0.05
N ALA A 289 5.10 10.29 0.15
CA ALA A 289 6.44 9.86 0.56
C ALA A 289 6.39 9.10 1.90
N GLY A 290 5.64 9.61 2.88
CA GLY A 290 5.47 8.94 4.19
C GLY A 290 4.91 7.52 4.06
N VAL A 291 3.83 7.36 3.29
CA VAL A 291 3.19 6.04 3.07
C VAL A 291 4.11 5.11 2.26
N THR A 292 4.78 5.63 1.23
CA THR A 292 5.72 4.85 0.41
C THR A 292 6.90 4.35 1.24
N LEU A 293 7.50 5.19 2.08
CA LEU A 293 8.60 4.79 2.97
C LEU A 293 8.19 3.67 3.94
N ILE A 294 6.96 3.68 4.44
CA ILE A 294 6.42 2.58 5.24
C ILE A 294 6.29 1.32 4.39
N GLY A 295 5.75 1.43 3.18
CA GLY A 295 5.51 0.31 2.27
C GLY A 295 6.80 -0.41 1.87
N GLU A 296 7.83 0.34 1.49
CA GLU A 296 9.14 -0.19 1.15
C GLU A 296 9.78 -0.91 2.35
N SER A 297 9.76 -0.27 3.51
CA SER A 297 10.30 -0.88 4.74
C SER A 297 9.56 -2.16 5.13
N LEU A 298 8.24 -2.21 4.97
CA LEU A 298 7.43 -3.41 5.22
C LEU A 298 7.74 -4.53 4.21
N ASN A 299 7.90 -4.19 2.94
CA ASN A 299 8.24 -5.15 1.90
C ASN A 299 9.58 -5.83 2.20
N ASP A 300 10.60 -5.07 2.58
CA ASP A 300 11.92 -5.60 2.93
C ASP A 300 11.89 -6.52 4.15
N VAL A 301 11.08 -6.18 5.15
CA VAL A 301 10.92 -7.01 6.38
C VAL A 301 10.18 -8.30 6.09
N LEU A 302 9.17 -8.27 5.22
CA LEU A 302 8.31 -9.43 4.91
C LEU A 302 8.90 -10.33 3.83
N ASN A 303 9.90 -9.87 3.06
CA ASN A 303 10.56 -10.65 2.01
C ASN A 303 11.85 -11.32 2.53
N PRO A 304 11.82 -12.62 2.88
CA PRO A 304 12.98 -13.31 3.46
C PRO A 304 14.14 -13.46 2.46
N LEU A 305 13.88 -13.40 1.15
CA LEU A 305 14.91 -13.56 0.10
C LEU A 305 15.86 -12.36 0.03
N LEU A 306 15.42 -11.17 0.45
CA LEU A 306 16.28 -9.99 0.51
C LEU A 306 17.20 -10.00 1.75
N ARG A 307 16.84 -10.75 2.79
CA ARG A 307 17.65 -10.92 4.01
C ARG A 307 18.93 -11.73 3.76
N THR A 308 18.90 -12.69 2.85
CA THR A 308 20.05 -13.53 2.54
C THR A 308 21.10 -12.84 1.68
N ARG A 309 20.73 -11.79 0.91
CA ARG A 309 21.70 -11.02 0.11
C ARG A 309 22.52 -9.99 0.91
N GLY A 310 22.06 -9.58 2.09
CA GLY A 310 22.81 -8.68 2.98
C GLY A 310 23.65 -9.37 4.03
N GLY A 311 23.68 -10.70 4.06
CA GLY A 311 24.28 -11.51 5.11
C GLY A 311 25.37 -12.49 4.65
N VAL A 312 25.81 -12.42 3.39
CA VAL A 312 27.10 -13.03 3.04
C VAL A 312 28.17 -12.14 3.64
N THR A 313 28.50 -12.43 4.88
CA THR A 313 29.61 -11.75 5.56
C THR A 313 30.91 -12.23 4.94
N THR A 314 31.90 -11.36 4.89
CA THR A 314 33.28 -11.72 4.54
C THR A 314 33.79 -12.95 5.26
N ALA A 315 33.19 -13.34 6.38
CA ALA A 315 33.46 -14.56 7.12
C ALA A 315 32.98 -15.82 6.37
N ASP A 316 31.77 -15.80 5.78
CA ASP A 316 31.26 -16.94 5.01
C ASP A 316 32.02 -17.10 3.68
N GLU A 317 32.44 -15.99 3.06
CA GLU A 317 33.32 -16.03 1.87
C GLU A 317 34.71 -16.58 2.20
N LEU A 318 35.26 -16.24 3.38
CA LEU A 318 36.53 -16.75 3.86
C LEU A 318 36.43 -18.24 4.19
N GLU A 319 35.35 -18.72 4.82
CA GLU A 319 35.12 -20.12 5.13
C GLU A 319 34.95 -20.97 3.87
N VAL A 320 34.20 -20.45 2.86
CA VAL A 320 34.05 -21.10 1.55
C VAL A 320 35.39 -21.12 0.78
N ALA A 321 36.20 -20.06 0.85
CA ALA A 321 37.51 -20.00 0.23
C ALA A 321 38.48 -20.97 0.91
N GLU A 322 38.47 -21.06 2.24
CA GLU A 322 39.33 -21.98 3.01
C GLU A 322 38.95 -23.45 2.74
N VAL A 323 37.64 -23.77 2.64
CA VAL A 323 37.17 -25.11 2.26
C VAL A 323 37.54 -25.47 0.82
N ALA A 324 37.44 -24.51 -0.10
CA ALA A 324 37.81 -24.72 -1.50
C ALA A 324 39.34 -24.93 -1.67
N GLU A 325 40.16 -24.20 -0.91
CA GLU A 325 41.60 -24.36 -0.90
C GLU A 325 42.03 -25.75 -0.36
N VAL A 326 41.36 -26.21 0.72
CA VAL A 326 41.57 -27.56 1.29
C VAL A 326 41.11 -28.65 0.33
N ALA A 327 40.07 -28.40 -0.44
CA ALA A 327 39.49 -29.32 -1.43
C ALA A 327 40.22 -29.32 -2.79
N GLY A 328 41.21 -28.42 -2.99
CA GLY A 328 41.91 -28.25 -4.27
C GLY A 328 41.04 -27.77 -5.42
N VAL A 329 39.91 -27.11 -5.12
CA VAL A 329 38.98 -26.55 -6.10
C VAL A 329 39.31 -25.08 -6.36
N VAL A 330 39.69 -24.74 -7.60
CA VAL A 330 39.92 -23.34 -7.98
C VAL A 330 38.57 -22.69 -8.20
N LEU A 331 38.18 -21.77 -7.33
CA LEU A 331 37.00 -20.93 -7.52
C LEU A 331 37.24 -19.89 -8.61
N PRO A 332 36.31 -19.68 -9.56
CA PRO A 332 36.46 -18.60 -10.54
C PRO A 332 36.42 -17.23 -9.80
N ALA A 333 37.28 -16.31 -10.24
CA ALA A 333 37.31 -14.96 -9.68
C ALA A 333 35.91 -14.30 -9.79
N ALA A 334 35.51 -13.57 -8.74
CA ALA A 334 34.20 -12.94 -8.63
C ALA A 334 33.81 -12.05 -9.83
N ASP A 335 34.76 -11.56 -10.57
CA ASP A 335 34.60 -10.71 -11.76
C ASP A 335 34.12 -11.46 -13.01
N GLN A 336 34.16 -12.81 -13.01
CA GLN A 336 33.73 -13.64 -14.16
C GLN A 336 32.29 -14.15 -14.07
N VAL A 337 31.62 -13.98 -12.94
CA VAL A 337 30.23 -14.45 -12.75
C VAL A 337 29.20 -13.45 -13.29
N VAL A 338 29.59 -12.20 -13.56
CA VAL A 338 28.65 -11.14 -14.02
C VAL A 338 28.45 -11.15 -15.54
N GLU A 339 29.31 -11.83 -16.31
CA GLU A 339 29.28 -11.75 -17.78
C GLU A 339 28.41 -12.84 -18.48
N VAL A 340 27.87 -13.82 -17.72
CA VAL A 340 27.11 -14.95 -18.31
C VAL A 340 25.58 -14.73 -18.34
N THR A 341 25.05 -13.62 -17.81
CA THR A 341 23.59 -13.38 -17.74
C THR A 341 23.06 -12.35 -18.76
N HIS A 342 23.82 -12.00 -19.81
CA HIS A 342 23.38 -11.02 -20.81
C HIS A 342 23.21 -11.56 -22.24
N ASP A 343 23.36 -12.89 -22.46
CA ASP A 343 23.12 -13.50 -23.78
C ASP A 343 22.19 -14.73 -23.64
N GLU A 344 20.89 -14.50 -23.38
CA GLU A 344 19.78 -15.37 -23.81
C GLU A 344 18.46 -14.54 -23.80
#